data_ad4fa075d28fcf5fb7803b2cdb52bf6e
#
_entry.id   ad4fa075d28fcf5fb7803b2cdb52bf6e
#
_cell.length_a   1.000
_cell.length_b   1.000
_cell.length_c   1.000
_cell.angle_alpha   90.00
_cell.angle_beta   90.00
_cell.angle_gamma   90.00
#
_symmetry.space_group_name_H-M   'P 1'
#
loop_
_entity.id
_entity.type
_entity.pdbx_description
1 polymer ?
#
loop_
_entity_poly.entity_id
_entity_poly.type
_entity_poly.pdbx_seq_one_letter_code
_entity_poly.pdbx_strand_id
1 'polypeptide(L)'
;MKHTKRIAALLLALALCFSCAACSKTVGSYRVVKTLGTEQFRIGFRDGDQAAVYVNAALKVLAADGTIHSLALKWFGTDNTTFDSDANALDALGDIPQRTFIMGLNEERFPMSYADGDVYSGFDVELAQAVCARLGWTLQYQPISNQNAYVELSSGNVDCAWGGMVLDQTDSKDSKNKKKQKMTLTAPYLENALQLIVRGDSKYRTTGSLKGTTVLLGTDETYMAALSADEKLLKHFGAAQRVTGGSKACFEALSAGECAAIVADSTALAYYTH
;
A
#
# COMPACT_ATOMS: atom_id res chain seq x y z
N MET A 1 -42.24 -16.53 42.12
CA MET A 1 -42.41 -16.05 40.74
C MET A 1 -41.55 -14.83 40.35
N LYS A 2 -41.05 -13.95 41.27
CA LYS A 2 -40.20 -12.80 40.90
C LYS A 2 -38.71 -13.18 40.66
N HIS A 3 -38.21 -14.22 41.27
CA HIS A 3 -36.80 -14.63 41.10
C HIS A 3 -36.51 -15.41 39.80
N THR A 4 -37.47 -16.23 39.35
CA THR A 4 -37.34 -16.97 38.07
C THR A 4 -37.34 -16.08 36.85
N LYS A 5 -38.04 -14.96 36.85
CA LYS A 5 -38.01 -13.95 35.75
C LYS A 5 -36.69 -13.19 35.65
N ARG A 6 -36.00 -12.96 36.79
CA ARG A 6 -34.69 -12.29 36.80
C ARG A 6 -33.57 -13.18 36.33
N ILE A 7 -33.62 -14.47 36.62
CA ILE A 7 -32.65 -15.47 36.16
C ILE A 7 -32.79 -15.69 34.65
N ALA A 8 -34.02 -15.74 34.13
CA ALA A 8 -34.28 -15.87 32.70
C ALA A 8 -33.81 -14.63 31.90
N ALA A 9 -33.96 -13.41 32.47
CA ALA A 9 -33.46 -12.19 31.85
C ALA A 9 -31.93 -12.09 31.86
N LEU A 10 -31.25 -12.61 32.90
CA LEU A 10 -29.78 -12.64 32.96
C LEU A 10 -29.18 -13.66 31.97
N LEU A 11 -29.82 -14.80 31.79
CA LEU A 11 -29.42 -15.82 30.83
C LEU A 11 -29.64 -15.37 29.37
N LEU A 12 -30.70 -14.59 29.12
CA LEU A 12 -30.94 -14.02 27.80
C LEU A 12 -29.94 -12.89 27.48
N ALA A 13 -29.53 -12.08 28.47
CA ALA A 13 -28.50 -11.06 28.30
C ALA A 13 -27.10 -11.70 28.07
N LEU A 14 -26.81 -12.83 28.72
CA LEU A 14 -25.56 -13.58 28.48
C LEU A 14 -25.49 -14.22 27.09
N ALA A 15 -26.65 -14.68 26.55
CA ALA A 15 -26.73 -15.25 25.22
C ALA A 15 -26.58 -14.21 24.11
N LEU A 16 -26.96 -12.96 24.36
CA LEU A 16 -26.78 -11.84 23.41
C LEU A 16 -25.34 -11.31 23.38
N CYS A 17 -24.54 -11.52 24.43
CA CYS A 17 -23.14 -11.16 24.45
C CYS A 17 -22.21 -12.17 23.72
N PHE A 18 -22.71 -13.38 23.40
CA PHE A 18 -21.92 -14.38 22.67
C PHE A 18 -22.12 -14.37 21.15
N SER A 19 -23.00 -13.49 20.63
CA SER A 19 -23.20 -13.35 19.17
C SER A 19 -22.29 -12.32 18.50
N CYS A 20 -21.39 -11.68 19.26
CA CYS A 20 -20.27 -10.89 18.72
C CYS A 20 -18.96 -11.69 18.76
N ALA A 21 -19.01 -13.02 18.63
CA ALA A 21 -17.88 -13.76 18.12
C ALA A 21 -17.71 -13.30 16.68
N ALA A 22 -16.86 -12.27 16.49
CA ALA A 22 -16.32 -11.94 15.20
C ALA A 22 -15.97 -13.26 14.53
N CYS A 23 -16.61 -13.57 13.42
CA CYS A 23 -16.08 -14.51 12.48
C CYS A 23 -14.69 -13.99 12.14
N SER A 24 -13.66 -14.48 12.81
CA SER A 24 -12.33 -14.51 12.22
C SER A 24 -12.52 -15.41 11.01
N LYS A 25 -12.83 -14.81 9.88
CA LYS A 25 -12.72 -15.50 8.59
C LYS A 25 -11.30 -16.01 8.60
N THR A 26 -11.14 -17.32 8.69
CA THR A 26 -9.88 -17.99 8.39
C THR A 26 -9.53 -17.49 7.00
N VAL A 27 -8.53 -16.64 6.92
CA VAL A 27 -8.04 -16.12 5.64
C VAL A 27 -7.64 -17.35 4.85
N GLY A 28 -8.43 -17.69 3.83
CA GLY A 28 -8.15 -18.85 2.99
C GLY A 28 -6.76 -18.67 2.39
N SER A 29 -6.00 -19.76 2.24
CA SER A 29 -4.73 -19.69 1.54
C SER A 29 -4.93 -19.10 0.14
N TYR A 30 -3.96 -18.31 -0.32
CA TYR A 30 -3.96 -17.72 -1.65
C TYR A 30 -2.90 -18.40 -2.53
N ARG A 31 -3.08 -18.29 -3.83
CA ARG A 31 -2.11 -18.80 -4.81
C ARG A 31 -1.85 -17.76 -5.88
N VAL A 32 -0.58 -17.47 -6.10
CA VAL A 32 -0.12 -16.70 -7.27
C VAL A 32 -0.18 -17.61 -8.48
N VAL A 33 -0.96 -17.22 -9.48
CA VAL A 33 -1.08 -17.92 -10.77
C VAL A 33 -0.05 -17.37 -11.75
N LYS A 34 0.21 -16.06 -11.71
CA LYS A 34 1.17 -15.39 -12.57
C LYS A 34 1.65 -14.09 -11.94
N THR A 35 2.94 -13.79 -12.07
CA THR A 35 3.49 -12.45 -11.87
C THR A 35 3.38 -11.67 -13.18
N LEU A 36 2.78 -10.47 -13.11
CA LEU A 36 2.50 -9.63 -14.27
C LEU A 36 3.60 -8.58 -14.49
N GLY A 37 4.29 -8.18 -13.44
CA GLY A 37 5.37 -7.21 -13.46
C GLY A 37 5.96 -7.01 -12.08
N THR A 38 7.06 -6.29 -12.02
CA THR A 38 7.72 -5.86 -10.78
C THR A 38 7.83 -4.34 -10.76
N GLU A 39 7.75 -3.78 -9.57
CA GLU A 39 7.81 -2.35 -9.30
C GLU A 39 8.77 -2.09 -8.14
N GLN A 40 9.25 -0.87 -8.04
CA GLN A 40 10.07 -0.42 -6.91
C GLN A 40 9.42 0.81 -6.28
N PHE A 41 9.16 0.74 -4.99
CA PHE A 41 8.65 1.89 -4.25
C PHE A 41 9.78 2.83 -3.87
N ARG A 42 9.53 4.12 -4.07
CA ARG A 42 10.45 5.22 -3.79
C ARG A 42 9.69 6.38 -3.17
N ILE A 43 10.42 7.24 -2.48
CA ILE A 43 9.89 8.53 -2.04
C ILE A 43 10.38 9.59 -3.02
N GLY A 44 9.46 10.38 -3.56
CA GLY A 44 9.76 11.49 -4.44
C GLY A 44 9.65 12.83 -3.73
N PHE A 45 10.54 13.73 -4.07
CA PHE A 45 10.57 15.12 -3.60
C PHE A 45 10.68 16.07 -4.79
N ARG A 46 10.34 17.32 -4.59
CA ARG A 46 10.64 18.39 -5.54
C ARG A 46 12.14 18.41 -5.81
N ASP A 47 12.53 18.69 -7.05
CA ASP A 47 13.94 18.75 -7.44
C ASP A 47 14.72 19.75 -6.57
N GLY A 48 15.77 19.26 -5.91
CA GLY A 48 16.61 20.06 -5.02
C GLY A 48 15.99 20.40 -3.64
N ASP A 49 14.84 19.83 -3.26
CA ASP A 49 14.23 20.11 -1.96
C ASP A 49 15.08 19.52 -0.82
N GLN A 50 15.43 20.37 0.15
CA GLN A 50 16.19 19.96 1.33
C GLN A 50 15.46 18.96 2.22
N ALA A 51 14.13 18.87 2.14
CA ALA A 51 13.35 17.85 2.86
C ALA A 51 13.83 16.44 2.55
N ALA A 52 14.28 16.18 1.31
CA ALA A 52 14.86 14.90 0.91
C ALA A 52 16.05 14.50 1.77
N VAL A 53 16.91 15.46 2.12
CA VAL A 53 18.11 15.23 2.94
C VAL A 53 17.72 14.83 4.36
N TYR A 54 16.80 15.58 4.99
CA TYR A 54 16.35 15.32 6.35
C TYR A 54 15.59 13.99 6.46
N VAL A 55 14.68 13.73 5.51
CA VAL A 55 13.91 12.48 5.48
C VAL A 55 14.83 11.27 5.28
N ASN A 56 15.81 11.34 4.34
CA ASN A 56 16.76 10.26 4.14
C ASN A 56 17.61 9.99 5.41
N ALA A 57 18.04 11.04 6.10
CA ALA A 57 18.79 10.88 7.34
C ALA A 57 17.96 10.26 8.45
N ALA A 58 16.69 10.71 8.61
CA ALA A 58 15.77 10.12 9.59
C ALA A 58 15.46 8.64 9.29
N LEU A 59 15.28 8.28 8.02
CA LEU A 59 15.08 6.88 7.61
C LEU A 59 16.28 6.01 7.98
N LYS A 60 17.52 6.48 7.78
CA LYS A 60 18.74 5.76 8.19
C LYS A 60 18.80 5.52 9.71
N VAL A 61 18.42 6.52 10.49
CA VAL A 61 18.35 6.37 11.96
C VAL A 61 17.27 5.38 12.37
N LEU A 62 16.07 5.44 11.75
CA LEU A 62 14.97 4.51 12.02
C LEU A 62 15.26 3.08 11.54
N ALA A 63 16.10 2.91 10.52
CA ALA A 63 16.62 1.59 10.14
C ALA A 63 17.62 1.08 11.19
N ALA A 64 18.49 1.95 11.71
CA ALA A 64 19.51 1.59 12.70
C ALA A 64 18.91 1.22 14.07
N ASP A 65 17.82 1.88 14.49
CA ASP A 65 17.17 1.61 15.78
C ASP A 65 16.13 0.49 15.74
N GLY A 66 15.90 -0.12 14.57
CA GLY A 66 14.97 -1.25 14.38
C GLY A 66 13.50 -0.85 14.21
N THR A 67 13.18 0.43 14.15
CA THR A 67 11.80 0.90 13.92
C THR A 67 11.26 0.40 12.59
N ILE A 68 12.03 0.54 11.50
CA ILE A 68 11.62 0.07 10.16
C ILE A 68 11.41 -1.44 10.16
N HIS A 69 12.34 -2.19 10.78
CA HIS A 69 12.20 -3.64 10.92
C HIS A 69 10.90 -4.04 11.62
N SER A 70 10.58 -3.37 12.74
CA SER A 70 9.35 -3.65 13.49
C SER A 70 8.09 -3.35 12.67
N LEU A 71 8.08 -2.25 11.91
CA LEU A 71 6.99 -1.91 11.00
C LEU A 71 6.85 -2.94 9.86
N ALA A 72 7.96 -3.36 9.27
CA ALA A 72 7.95 -4.37 8.21
C ALA A 72 7.38 -5.71 8.70
N LEU A 73 7.80 -6.16 9.89
CA LEU A 73 7.22 -7.36 10.51
C LEU A 73 5.72 -7.21 10.78
N LYS A 74 5.27 -6.05 11.26
CA LYS A 74 3.85 -5.77 11.51
C LYS A 74 3.02 -5.86 10.24
N TRP A 75 3.51 -5.30 9.13
CA TRP A 75 2.73 -5.14 7.90
C TRP A 75 2.91 -6.27 6.89
N PHE A 76 4.05 -6.96 6.91
CA PHE A 76 4.39 -7.97 5.90
C PHE A 76 4.79 -9.33 6.49
N GLY A 77 4.92 -9.43 7.82
CA GLY A 77 5.43 -10.64 8.48
C GLY A 77 6.91 -10.91 8.27
N THR A 78 7.55 -10.20 7.35
CA THR A 78 8.98 -10.27 7.04
C THR A 78 9.51 -8.87 6.72
N ASP A 79 10.82 -8.67 6.91
CA ASP A 79 11.47 -7.42 6.52
C ASP A 79 12.28 -7.63 5.23
N ASN A 80 11.70 -7.18 4.13
CA ASN A 80 12.34 -7.14 2.81
C ASN A 80 12.65 -5.70 2.36
N THR A 81 12.68 -4.76 3.31
CA THR A 81 13.04 -3.37 3.02
C THR A 81 14.54 -3.22 2.78
N THR A 82 14.92 -2.19 2.01
CA THR A 82 16.30 -1.96 1.59
C THR A 82 16.81 -0.58 2.00
N PHE A 83 16.40 -0.12 3.20
CA PHE A 83 16.90 1.14 3.74
C PHE A 83 18.34 1.02 4.22
N ASP A 84 19.17 2.02 3.89
CA ASP A 84 20.48 2.18 4.52
C ASP A 84 20.33 2.44 6.02
N SER A 85 21.31 2.01 6.82
CA SER A 85 21.31 2.14 8.28
C SER A 85 22.49 2.98 8.74
N ASP A 86 22.21 4.06 9.50
CA ASP A 86 23.21 4.92 10.13
C ASP A 86 22.58 5.62 11.34
N ALA A 87 22.96 5.23 12.52
CA ALA A 87 22.42 5.78 13.78
C ALA A 87 22.74 7.27 13.99
N ASN A 88 23.78 7.79 13.35
CA ASN A 88 24.26 9.16 13.50
C ASN A 88 23.94 10.05 12.28
N ALA A 89 23.11 9.58 11.36
CA ALA A 89 22.86 10.29 10.11
C ALA A 89 22.28 11.70 10.29
N LEU A 90 21.60 11.98 11.39
CA LEU A 90 21.05 13.30 11.72
C LEU A 90 22.08 14.26 12.32
N ASP A 91 23.13 13.74 12.99
CA ASP A 91 24.09 14.57 13.73
C ASP A 91 24.87 15.53 12.80
N ALA A 92 25.06 15.15 11.55
CA ALA A 92 25.76 15.95 10.54
C ALA A 92 24.93 17.10 9.96
N LEU A 93 23.61 17.14 10.24
CA LEU A 93 22.70 18.10 9.58
C LEU A 93 22.49 19.39 10.38
N GLY A 94 23.02 19.48 11.62
CA GLY A 94 22.81 20.64 12.49
C GLY A 94 21.35 20.84 12.88
N ASP A 95 20.94 22.09 13.06
CA ASP A 95 19.57 22.42 13.45
C ASP A 95 18.56 22.10 12.35
N ILE A 96 17.55 21.31 12.68
CA ILE A 96 16.47 20.93 11.78
C ILE A 96 15.33 21.94 11.93
N PRO A 97 14.99 22.69 10.87
CA PRO A 97 13.92 23.68 10.95
C PRO A 97 12.56 23.00 11.16
N GLN A 98 11.75 23.53 12.07
CA GLN A 98 10.38 23.11 12.29
C GLN A 98 9.53 23.41 11.06
N ARG A 99 8.68 22.45 10.66
CA ARG A 99 7.76 22.65 9.54
C ARG A 99 6.54 21.75 9.61
N THR A 100 5.51 22.12 8.88
CA THR A 100 4.48 21.18 8.42
C THR A 100 5.01 20.44 7.20
N PHE A 101 4.86 19.13 7.18
CA PHE A 101 5.30 18.26 6.09
C PHE A 101 4.08 17.57 5.49
N ILE A 102 3.78 17.86 4.22
CA ILE A 102 2.61 17.35 3.52
C ILE A 102 3.01 16.13 2.70
N MET A 103 2.57 14.96 3.15
CA MET A 103 2.76 13.70 2.44
C MET A 103 1.65 13.49 1.42
N GLY A 104 2.02 13.53 0.14
CA GLY A 104 1.17 13.05 -0.94
C GLY A 104 1.16 11.53 -0.97
N LEU A 105 -0.01 10.88 -0.82
CA LEU A 105 -0.13 9.43 -0.75
C LEU A 105 -1.22 8.89 -1.68
N ASN A 106 -1.07 7.64 -2.11
CA ASN A 106 -2.10 6.92 -2.83
C ASN A 106 -2.95 6.11 -1.84
N GLU A 107 -4.19 6.51 -1.64
CA GLU A 107 -5.10 5.91 -0.66
C GLU A 107 -5.64 4.52 -1.04
N GLU A 108 -5.27 3.99 -2.19
CA GLU A 108 -5.67 2.66 -2.67
C GLU A 108 -4.52 1.64 -2.71
N ARG A 109 -3.32 2.00 -2.22
CA ARG A 109 -2.13 1.12 -2.23
C ARG A 109 -1.95 0.33 -0.94
N PHE A 110 -3.03 -0.31 -0.46
CA PHE A 110 -2.94 -1.23 0.68
C PHE A 110 -1.89 -2.33 0.45
N PRO A 111 -1.04 -2.66 1.44
CA PRO A 111 -0.95 -2.16 2.81
C PRO A 111 0.04 -0.99 3.00
N MET A 112 0.56 -0.40 1.92
CA MET A 112 1.51 0.72 1.99
C MET A 112 0.83 1.99 2.50
N SER A 113 -0.29 2.37 1.87
CA SER A 113 -1.14 3.49 2.28
C SER A 113 -2.58 3.25 1.82
N TYR A 114 -3.54 3.54 2.68
CA TYR A 114 -4.96 3.42 2.37
C TYR A 114 -5.80 4.28 3.32
N ALA A 115 -7.01 4.62 2.89
CA ALA A 115 -8.00 5.25 3.73
C ALA A 115 -8.82 4.18 4.48
N ASP A 116 -9.01 4.39 5.80
CA ASP A 116 -9.91 3.61 6.64
C ASP A 116 -10.87 4.59 7.34
N GLY A 117 -12.00 4.89 6.68
CA GLY A 117 -12.84 6.01 7.04
C GLY A 117 -12.09 7.34 6.82
N ASP A 118 -12.03 8.16 7.86
CA ASP A 118 -11.34 9.46 7.84
C ASP A 118 -9.86 9.38 8.25
N VAL A 119 -9.31 8.18 8.42
CA VAL A 119 -7.94 7.95 8.89
C VAL A 119 -7.12 7.27 7.81
N TYR A 120 -5.92 7.79 7.57
CA TYR A 120 -4.93 7.10 6.74
C TYR A 120 -4.12 6.12 7.57
N SER A 121 -3.86 4.95 7.01
CA SER A 121 -3.12 3.86 7.63
C SER A 121 -2.24 3.14 6.61
N GLY A 122 -1.29 2.34 7.09
CA GLY A 122 -0.39 1.55 6.26
C GLY A 122 1.07 1.68 6.66
N PHE A 123 1.91 0.84 6.07
CA PHE A 123 3.35 0.81 6.34
C PHE A 123 4.01 2.19 6.13
N ASP A 124 3.77 2.81 4.97
CA ASP A 124 4.38 4.09 4.62
C ASP A 124 3.81 5.24 5.46
N VAL A 125 2.54 5.16 5.85
CA VAL A 125 1.90 6.15 6.72
C VAL A 125 2.56 6.14 8.11
N GLU A 126 2.71 4.96 8.72
CA GLU A 126 3.35 4.81 10.02
C GLU A 126 4.85 5.16 9.96
N LEU A 127 5.52 4.81 8.86
CA LEU A 127 6.91 5.18 8.66
C LEU A 127 7.08 6.71 8.52
N ALA A 128 6.19 7.39 7.78
CA ALA A 128 6.20 8.85 7.69
C ALA A 128 5.92 9.52 9.04
N GLN A 129 5.02 8.96 9.85
CA GLN A 129 4.79 9.41 11.23
C GLN A 129 6.07 9.29 12.06
N ALA A 130 6.78 8.17 11.99
CA ALA A 130 8.04 7.95 12.71
C ALA A 130 9.13 8.93 12.24
N VAL A 131 9.24 9.17 10.92
CA VAL A 131 10.16 10.17 10.34
C VAL A 131 9.85 11.57 10.86
N CYS A 132 8.59 12.00 10.78
CA CYS A 132 8.19 13.34 11.24
C CYS A 132 8.38 13.50 12.75
N ALA A 133 8.08 12.48 13.55
CA ALA A 133 8.36 12.49 14.99
C ALA A 133 9.87 12.64 15.28
N ARG A 134 10.74 11.96 14.52
CA ARG A 134 12.20 12.06 14.67
C ARG A 134 12.73 13.43 14.28
N LEU A 135 12.12 14.09 13.28
CA LEU A 135 12.51 15.44 12.80
C LEU A 135 11.82 16.57 13.59
N GLY A 136 10.83 16.27 14.44
CA GLY A 136 10.00 17.26 15.13
C GLY A 136 9.04 17.98 14.19
N TRP A 137 8.66 17.38 13.05
CA TRP A 137 7.77 17.97 12.06
C TRP A 137 6.30 17.60 12.31
N THR A 138 5.38 18.46 11.86
CA THR A 138 3.95 18.17 11.85
C THR A 138 3.55 17.53 10.54
N LEU A 139 3.06 16.29 10.56
CA LEU A 139 2.66 15.54 9.36
C LEU A 139 1.22 15.89 8.96
N GLN A 140 1.01 16.14 7.66
CA GLN A 140 -0.31 16.23 7.04
C GLN A 140 -0.35 15.31 5.81
N TYR A 141 -1.56 14.95 5.39
CA TYR A 141 -1.77 14.04 4.27
C TYR A 141 -2.57 14.70 3.17
N GLN A 142 -2.20 14.40 1.92
CA GLN A 142 -2.92 14.82 0.72
C GLN A 142 -3.05 13.63 -0.23
N PRO A 143 -4.28 13.15 -0.54
CA PRO A 143 -4.47 12.10 -1.54
C PRO A 143 -3.98 12.56 -2.91
N ILE A 144 -3.14 11.75 -3.53
CA ILE A 144 -2.64 11.95 -4.90
C ILE A 144 -2.54 10.62 -5.64
N SER A 145 -2.45 10.65 -6.96
CA SER A 145 -2.15 9.47 -7.77
C SER A 145 -0.69 9.44 -8.22
N ASN A 146 -0.18 8.28 -8.62
CA ASN A 146 1.15 8.14 -9.23
C ASN A 146 1.31 9.08 -10.44
N GLN A 147 0.28 9.21 -11.27
CA GLN A 147 0.30 10.03 -12.48
C GLN A 147 0.43 11.53 -12.17
N ASN A 148 -0.13 11.98 -11.05
CA ASN A 148 -0.15 13.38 -10.65
C ASN A 148 1.03 13.75 -9.73
N ALA A 149 1.79 12.80 -9.22
CA ALA A 149 2.84 13.01 -8.22
C ALA A 149 3.82 14.14 -8.61
N TYR A 150 4.27 14.16 -9.86
CA TYR A 150 5.16 15.24 -10.34
C TYR A 150 4.50 16.61 -10.31
N VAL A 151 3.25 16.71 -10.74
CA VAL A 151 2.52 18.00 -10.79
C VAL A 151 2.30 18.50 -9.37
N GLU A 152 1.88 17.65 -8.46
CA GLU A 152 1.62 17.98 -7.05
C GLU A 152 2.90 18.42 -6.33
N LEU A 153 4.03 17.75 -6.59
CA LEU A 153 5.34 18.14 -6.07
C LEU A 153 5.81 19.47 -6.65
N SER A 154 5.71 19.64 -7.97
CA SER A 154 6.22 20.85 -8.64
C SER A 154 5.42 22.10 -8.33
N SER A 155 4.12 21.98 -8.09
CA SER A 155 3.24 23.08 -7.66
C SER A 155 3.35 23.41 -6.17
N GLY A 156 4.00 22.53 -5.36
CA GLY A 156 4.13 22.73 -3.92
C GLY A 156 2.90 22.34 -3.12
N ASN A 157 1.96 21.60 -3.71
CA ASN A 157 0.78 21.09 -3.01
C ASN A 157 1.15 20.02 -2.01
N VAL A 158 2.22 19.27 -2.27
CA VAL A 158 2.81 18.27 -1.38
C VAL A 158 4.31 18.46 -1.25
N ASP A 159 4.89 18.04 -0.13
CA ASP A 159 6.34 18.07 0.11
C ASP A 159 7.03 16.80 -0.38
N CYS A 160 6.33 15.68 -0.31
CA CYS A 160 6.79 14.42 -0.88
C CYS A 160 5.65 13.64 -1.53
N ALA A 161 5.98 12.76 -2.45
CA ALA A 161 5.11 11.70 -2.96
C ALA A 161 5.58 10.38 -2.34
N TRP A 162 4.77 9.82 -1.42
CA TRP A 162 5.10 8.65 -0.63
C TRP A 162 3.81 7.86 -0.32
N GLY A 163 3.85 6.57 -0.23
CA GLY A 163 2.66 5.73 0.00
C GLY A 163 2.43 4.75 -1.16
N GLY A 164 3.33 3.79 -1.29
CA GLY A 164 3.28 2.82 -2.38
C GLY A 164 3.48 3.45 -3.76
N MET A 165 4.21 4.56 -3.83
CA MET A 165 4.45 5.28 -5.08
C MET A 165 5.50 4.60 -5.94
N VAL A 166 5.14 4.37 -7.20
CA VAL A 166 6.04 3.89 -8.26
C VAL A 166 6.49 5.10 -9.06
N LEU A 167 7.63 5.64 -8.66
CA LEU A 167 8.14 6.88 -9.22
C LEU A 167 9.41 6.60 -10.02
N ASP A 168 9.38 6.99 -11.30
CA ASP A 168 10.52 6.95 -12.18
C ASP A 168 10.90 8.36 -12.66
N GLN A 169 12.18 8.57 -12.89
CA GLN A 169 12.64 9.76 -13.63
C GLN A 169 12.38 9.56 -15.13
N THR A 170 11.15 9.30 -15.50
CA THR A 170 10.84 9.12 -16.91
C THR A 170 10.75 10.46 -17.60
N ASP A 171 11.43 10.54 -18.75
CA ASP A 171 11.14 11.55 -19.75
C ASP A 171 9.64 11.38 -20.11
N SER A 172 8.77 12.23 -19.57
CA SER A 172 7.40 12.25 -20.05
C SER A 172 7.46 12.49 -21.56
N LYS A 173 7.15 11.45 -22.31
CA LYS A 173 7.01 11.52 -23.77
C LYS A 173 5.74 12.29 -24.15
N ASP A 174 5.44 13.33 -23.41
CA ASP A 174 4.44 14.27 -23.85
C ASP A 174 5.09 15.13 -24.94
N SER A 175 4.72 14.79 -26.17
CA SER A 175 5.39 15.08 -27.42
C SER A 175 5.42 16.56 -27.83
N LYS A 176 5.13 17.50 -26.94
CA LYS A 176 5.14 18.95 -27.24
C LYS A 176 5.98 19.82 -26.31
N ASN A 177 6.38 19.36 -25.13
CA ASN A 177 7.26 20.13 -24.24
C ASN A 177 8.36 19.22 -23.67
N LYS A 178 9.54 19.25 -24.28
CA LYS A 178 10.74 18.49 -23.89
C LYS A 178 11.40 18.96 -22.57
N LYS A 179 10.65 19.45 -21.60
CA LYS A 179 11.20 19.69 -20.27
C LYS A 179 11.17 18.36 -19.50
N LYS A 180 12.36 17.80 -19.23
CA LYS A 180 12.49 16.65 -18.30
C LYS A 180 11.83 17.03 -16.99
N GLN A 181 10.85 16.24 -16.59
CA GLN A 181 10.28 16.33 -15.25
C GLN A 181 11.32 15.80 -14.28
N LYS A 182 11.86 16.67 -13.43
CA LYS A 182 12.87 16.29 -12.46
C LYS A 182 12.26 16.20 -11.09
N MET A 183 12.50 15.08 -10.43
CA MET A 183 12.24 14.87 -9.00
C MET A 183 13.52 14.39 -8.33
N THR A 184 13.70 14.69 -7.08
CA THR A 184 14.67 14.02 -6.23
C THR A 184 14.04 12.75 -5.69
N LEU A 185 14.58 11.58 -6.04
CA LEU A 185 14.08 10.27 -5.59
C LEU A 185 15.02 9.66 -4.56
N THR A 186 14.46 8.96 -3.57
CA THR A 186 15.26 8.06 -2.75
C THR A 186 15.76 6.87 -3.58
N ALA A 187 16.72 6.10 -3.04
CA ALA A 187 16.90 4.72 -3.47
C ALA A 187 15.55 3.97 -3.32
N PRO A 188 15.30 2.90 -4.12
CA PRO A 188 14.14 2.06 -3.87
C PRO A 188 14.27 1.42 -2.48
N TYR A 189 13.18 1.44 -1.72
CA TYR A 189 13.18 0.90 -0.37
C TYR A 189 12.44 -0.42 -0.23
N LEU A 190 11.63 -0.79 -1.22
CA LEU A 190 10.90 -2.04 -1.25
C LEU A 190 10.57 -2.43 -2.69
N GLU A 191 10.76 -3.71 -3.01
CA GLU A 191 10.28 -4.28 -4.27
C GLU A 191 8.85 -4.80 -4.10
N ASN A 192 8.03 -4.56 -5.11
CA ASN A 192 6.67 -5.05 -5.22
C ASN A 192 6.48 -5.81 -6.53
N ALA A 193 5.66 -6.84 -6.52
CA ALA A 193 5.24 -7.54 -7.74
C ALA A 193 3.73 -7.42 -7.91
N LEU A 194 3.28 -7.08 -9.10
CA LEU A 194 1.88 -7.15 -9.49
C LEU A 194 1.56 -8.60 -9.86
N GLN A 195 0.60 -9.19 -9.18
CA GLN A 195 0.34 -10.63 -9.24
C GLN A 195 -1.13 -10.93 -9.53
N LEU A 196 -1.33 -11.93 -10.39
CA LEU A 196 -2.64 -12.56 -10.59
C LEU A 196 -2.82 -13.64 -9.52
N ILE A 197 -3.77 -13.44 -8.63
CA ILE A 197 -3.97 -14.22 -7.41
C ILE A 197 -5.35 -14.86 -7.43
N VAL A 198 -5.44 -16.09 -6.97
CA VAL A 198 -6.69 -16.86 -6.76
C VAL A 198 -6.75 -17.42 -5.35
N ARG A 199 -7.92 -17.83 -4.89
CA ARG A 199 -8.02 -18.60 -3.64
C ARG A 199 -7.27 -19.91 -3.75
N GLY A 200 -6.56 -20.28 -2.69
CA GLY A 200 -5.77 -21.50 -2.64
C GLY A 200 -6.60 -22.78 -2.75
N ASP A 201 -7.83 -22.78 -2.24
CA ASP A 201 -8.79 -23.86 -2.28
C ASP A 201 -9.62 -23.92 -3.58
N SER A 202 -9.51 -22.89 -4.45
CA SER A 202 -10.26 -22.82 -5.71
C SER A 202 -9.81 -23.87 -6.72
N LYS A 203 -10.66 -24.15 -7.71
CA LYS A 203 -10.32 -24.99 -8.87
C LYS A 203 -9.32 -24.33 -9.83
N TYR A 204 -9.10 -23.03 -9.69
CA TYR A 204 -8.24 -22.26 -10.60
C TYR A 204 -6.78 -22.44 -10.20
N ARG A 205 -5.98 -23.07 -11.09
CA ARG A 205 -4.57 -23.40 -10.84
C ARG A 205 -3.61 -22.77 -11.83
N THR A 206 -4.11 -22.39 -13.00
CA THR A 206 -3.34 -21.85 -14.12
C THR A 206 -4.11 -20.71 -14.76
N THR A 207 -3.45 -19.88 -15.54
CA THR A 207 -4.11 -18.83 -16.34
C THR A 207 -5.18 -19.41 -17.26
N GLY A 208 -4.94 -20.59 -17.85
CA GLY A 208 -5.89 -21.28 -18.71
C GLY A 208 -7.21 -21.65 -18.02
N SER A 209 -7.14 -21.97 -16.72
CA SER A 209 -8.34 -22.30 -15.94
C SER A 209 -9.25 -21.11 -15.65
N LEU A 210 -8.76 -19.88 -15.86
CA LEU A 210 -9.49 -18.62 -15.65
C LEU A 210 -10.26 -18.14 -16.88
N LYS A 211 -10.30 -18.93 -17.95
CA LYS A 211 -11.00 -18.56 -19.20
C LYS A 211 -12.47 -18.22 -18.94
N GLY A 212 -12.90 -17.06 -19.41
CA GLY A 212 -14.26 -16.58 -19.30
C GLY A 212 -14.69 -16.12 -17.90
N THR A 213 -13.78 -16.09 -16.92
CA THR A 213 -14.06 -15.62 -15.55
C THR A 213 -13.88 -14.11 -15.42
N THR A 214 -14.33 -13.56 -14.28
CA THR A 214 -14.07 -12.17 -13.89
C THR A 214 -12.79 -12.08 -13.06
N VAL A 215 -11.94 -11.11 -13.39
CA VAL A 215 -10.80 -10.66 -12.58
C VAL A 215 -11.08 -9.26 -12.04
N LEU A 216 -10.81 -9.04 -10.75
CA LEU A 216 -10.91 -7.71 -10.13
C LEU A 216 -9.52 -7.10 -9.95
N LEU A 217 -9.43 -5.77 -10.01
CA LEU A 217 -8.23 -4.99 -9.80
C LEU A 217 -8.59 -3.61 -9.24
N GLY A 218 -7.66 -2.97 -8.55
CA GLY A 218 -7.85 -1.60 -8.05
C GLY A 218 -7.99 -0.58 -9.19
N THR A 219 -8.35 0.65 -8.84
CA THR A 219 -8.55 1.74 -9.82
C THR A 219 -7.24 2.35 -10.30
N ASP A 220 -6.12 2.15 -9.58
CA ASP A 220 -4.80 2.62 -10.05
C ASP A 220 -4.47 2.02 -11.42
N GLU A 221 -4.02 2.89 -12.33
CA GLU A 221 -3.74 2.52 -13.72
C GLU A 221 -2.65 1.44 -13.87
N THR A 222 -1.75 1.31 -12.90
CA THR A 222 -0.66 0.32 -12.92
C THR A 222 -1.19 -1.11 -12.99
N TYR A 223 -2.27 -1.43 -12.30
CA TYR A 223 -2.87 -2.77 -12.32
C TYR A 223 -3.41 -3.14 -13.72
N MET A 224 -4.15 -2.21 -14.33
CA MET A 224 -4.68 -2.46 -15.67
C MET A 224 -3.56 -2.45 -16.71
N ALA A 225 -2.56 -1.59 -16.58
CA ALA A 225 -1.40 -1.56 -17.47
C ALA A 225 -0.64 -2.89 -17.43
N ALA A 226 -0.39 -3.43 -16.22
CA ALA A 226 0.28 -4.72 -16.05
C ALA A 226 -0.52 -5.88 -16.65
N LEU A 227 -1.84 -5.90 -16.46
CA LEU A 227 -2.70 -6.93 -17.05
C LEU A 227 -2.75 -6.81 -18.57
N SER A 228 -2.82 -5.59 -19.10
CA SER A 228 -2.91 -5.31 -20.55
C SER A 228 -1.60 -5.57 -21.29
N ALA A 229 -0.47 -5.55 -20.61
CA ALA A 229 0.83 -5.92 -21.19
C ALA A 229 0.84 -7.37 -21.72
N ASP A 230 -0.01 -8.24 -21.17
CA ASP A 230 -0.28 -9.56 -21.71
C ASP A 230 -1.66 -9.61 -22.35
N GLU A 231 -1.74 -9.17 -23.60
CA GLU A 231 -3.01 -9.13 -24.35
C GLU A 231 -3.70 -10.50 -24.45
N LYS A 232 -2.94 -11.59 -24.49
CA LYS A 232 -3.52 -12.96 -24.58
C LYS A 232 -4.20 -13.29 -23.25
N LEU A 233 -3.57 -12.93 -22.14
CA LEU A 233 -4.14 -13.13 -20.82
C LEU A 233 -5.38 -12.26 -20.63
N LEU A 234 -5.32 -10.98 -20.98
CA LEU A 234 -6.46 -10.07 -20.87
C LEU A 234 -7.69 -10.58 -21.64
N LYS A 235 -7.48 -11.01 -22.90
CA LYS A 235 -8.55 -11.60 -23.74
C LYS A 235 -9.08 -12.95 -23.22
N HIS A 236 -8.38 -13.57 -22.29
CA HIS A 236 -8.79 -14.84 -21.68
C HIS A 236 -9.94 -14.68 -20.68
N PHE A 237 -9.98 -13.52 -19.99
CA PHE A 237 -11.04 -13.21 -19.03
C PHE A 237 -12.35 -12.86 -19.74
N GLY A 238 -13.48 -13.17 -19.09
CA GLY A 238 -14.79 -12.68 -19.50
C GLY A 238 -14.98 -11.21 -19.19
N ALA A 239 -14.39 -10.76 -18.05
CA ALA A 239 -14.35 -9.36 -17.66
C ALA A 239 -13.13 -9.05 -16.79
N ALA A 240 -12.59 -7.84 -16.95
CA ALA A 240 -11.65 -7.22 -16.01
C ALA A 240 -12.35 -5.98 -15.41
N GLN A 241 -12.59 -6.00 -14.10
CA GLN A 241 -13.39 -4.96 -13.44
C GLN A 241 -12.54 -4.24 -12.41
N ARG A 242 -12.61 -2.91 -12.42
CA ARG A 242 -11.97 -2.05 -11.42
C ARG A 242 -12.89 -1.90 -10.20
N VAL A 243 -12.30 -1.95 -9.02
CA VAL A 243 -12.98 -1.73 -7.74
C VAL A 243 -12.27 -0.66 -6.93
N THR A 244 -13.04 0.23 -6.32
CA THR A 244 -12.53 1.23 -5.38
C THR A 244 -12.05 0.55 -4.11
N GLY A 245 -11.01 1.08 -3.48
CA GLY A 245 -10.38 0.49 -2.28
C GLY A 245 -9.22 -0.44 -2.60
N GLY A 246 -8.79 -0.49 -3.86
CA GLY A 246 -7.54 -1.11 -4.30
C GLY A 246 -7.40 -2.58 -3.94
N SER A 247 -6.17 -2.99 -3.58
CA SER A 247 -5.87 -4.39 -3.23
C SER A 247 -6.69 -4.89 -2.06
N LYS A 248 -7.04 -4.06 -1.06
CA LYS A 248 -7.87 -4.45 0.10
C LYS A 248 -9.23 -4.96 -0.35
N ALA A 249 -9.96 -4.15 -1.13
CA ALA A 249 -11.29 -4.54 -1.65
C ALA A 249 -11.22 -5.77 -2.55
N CYS A 250 -10.16 -5.90 -3.36
CA CYS A 250 -9.93 -7.09 -4.18
C CYS A 250 -9.79 -8.37 -3.34
N PHE A 251 -9.00 -8.33 -2.26
CA PHE A 251 -8.83 -9.49 -1.36
C PHE A 251 -10.11 -9.84 -0.60
N GLU A 252 -10.88 -8.84 -0.18
CA GLU A 252 -12.19 -9.04 0.45
C GLU A 252 -13.16 -9.75 -0.50
N ALA A 253 -13.30 -9.27 -1.74
CA ALA A 253 -14.15 -9.87 -2.77
C ALA A 253 -13.69 -11.30 -3.14
N LEU A 254 -12.35 -11.51 -3.28
CA LEU A 254 -11.81 -12.84 -3.56
C LEU A 254 -12.12 -13.83 -2.43
N SER A 255 -11.97 -13.39 -1.17
CA SER A 255 -12.27 -14.19 0.02
C SER A 255 -13.74 -14.54 0.12
N ALA A 256 -14.62 -13.59 -0.25
CA ALA A 256 -16.07 -13.80 -0.31
C ALA A 256 -16.50 -14.71 -1.48
N GLY A 257 -15.60 -15.00 -2.44
CA GLY A 257 -15.92 -15.79 -3.63
C GLY A 257 -16.69 -15.03 -4.71
N GLU A 258 -16.66 -13.69 -4.67
CA GLU A 258 -17.35 -12.81 -5.62
C GLU A 258 -16.63 -12.72 -6.98
N CYS A 259 -15.34 -13.10 -7.01
CA CYS A 259 -14.55 -13.18 -8.22
C CYS A 259 -13.69 -14.45 -8.25
N ALA A 260 -13.19 -14.79 -9.43
CA ALA A 260 -12.32 -15.95 -9.63
C ALA A 260 -10.86 -15.63 -9.36
N ALA A 261 -10.43 -14.40 -9.65
CA ALA A 261 -9.06 -13.93 -9.52
C ALA A 261 -9.03 -12.42 -9.25
N ILE A 262 -7.91 -11.97 -8.71
CA ILE A 262 -7.59 -10.55 -8.53
C ILE A 262 -6.21 -10.24 -9.10
N VAL A 263 -5.99 -8.98 -9.50
CA VAL A 263 -4.65 -8.42 -9.68
C VAL A 263 -4.37 -7.55 -8.47
N ALA A 264 -3.33 -7.90 -7.73
CA ALA A 264 -2.96 -7.21 -6.51
C ALA A 264 -1.44 -7.21 -6.27
N ASP A 265 -1.00 -6.41 -5.30
CA ASP A 265 0.37 -6.27 -4.90
C ASP A 265 0.86 -7.49 -4.10
N SER A 266 2.14 -7.87 -4.30
CA SER A 266 2.79 -8.89 -3.47
C SER A 266 2.88 -8.47 -2.00
N THR A 267 2.99 -7.17 -1.72
CA THR A 267 2.95 -6.61 -0.36
C THR A 267 1.58 -6.83 0.29
N ALA A 268 0.49 -6.69 -0.47
CA ALA A 268 -0.86 -7.01 0.02
C ALA A 268 -1.02 -8.53 0.25
N LEU A 269 -0.50 -9.36 -0.65
CA LEU A 269 -0.49 -10.82 -0.42
C LEU A 269 0.27 -11.18 0.84
N ALA A 270 1.44 -10.58 1.09
CA ALA A 270 2.22 -10.79 2.30
C ALA A 270 1.39 -10.46 3.55
N TYR A 271 0.70 -9.30 3.57
CA TYR A 271 -0.19 -8.91 4.66
C TYR A 271 -1.28 -9.95 4.96
N TYR A 272 -1.87 -10.56 3.94
CA TYR A 272 -2.96 -11.53 4.13
C TYR A 272 -2.49 -12.97 4.41
N THR A 273 -1.18 -13.21 4.42
CA THR A 273 -0.62 -14.57 4.56
C THR A 273 0.32 -14.75 5.75
N HIS A 274 0.65 -13.68 6.49
CA HIS A 274 1.46 -13.77 7.73
C HIS A 274 0.63 -13.86 9.00
#